data_ffd59cf5c37df2a19bc185bfc242d031
#
_entry.id   ffd59cf5c37df2a19bc185bfc242d031
#
_cell.length_a   1.000
_cell.length_b   1.000
_cell.length_c   1.000
_cell.angle_alpha   90.00
_cell.angle_beta   90.00
_cell.angle_gamma   90.00
#
_symmetry.space_group_name_H-M   'P 1'
#
loop_
_entity.id
_entity.type
_entity.pdbx_description
1 polymer ?
#
loop_
_entity_poly.entity_id
_entity_poly.type
_entity_poly.pdbx_seq_one_letter_code
_entity_poly.pdbx_strand_id
1 'polypeptide(L)'
;MATVPNSHASVVVVGSANVDLVATTPRHPLPGETLIGSDFHEYPGGKGLNQAVASARAGARTAFICAVGDDDAGRFLHSIASGESLDLTGIHISPDEPTGRALIVVDHLGENSIIVVPGSNAACPPATNIGPSDVVLAQLEIPISAVTDSFIAARKAGAMTILNPAPAAELSAELLSLCDIVIPNEHEIELLGGVSRLQEAGVKTVIVTKGAAGIDIYHEGVREQLPSFRVTPVDTTGAGDAFCGSLAASLAAGHELNDACLRALAG
;
A
#
# COMPACT_ATOMS: atom_id res chain seq x y z
N MET A 1 23.91 -1.78 23.52
CA MET A 1 24.30 -2.97 22.74
C MET A 1 23.65 -2.77 21.38
N ALA A 2 24.43 -2.66 20.31
CA ALA A 2 23.87 -2.59 18.96
C ALA A 2 23.21 -3.94 18.65
N THR A 3 21.89 -3.94 18.42
CA THR A 3 21.17 -5.11 17.97
C THR A 3 21.68 -5.49 16.58
N VAL A 4 22.21 -6.70 16.44
CA VAL A 4 22.56 -7.28 15.13
C VAL A 4 21.26 -7.33 14.31
N PRO A 5 21.21 -6.78 13.08
CA PRO A 5 20.02 -6.84 12.26
C PRO A 5 19.57 -8.31 12.11
N ASN A 6 18.30 -8.56 12.33
CA ASN A 6 17.72 -9.89 12.18
C ASN A 6 17.82 -10.29 10.69
N SER A 7 18.62 -11.30 10.37
CA SER A 7 18.87 -11.76 8.99
C SER A 7 17.65 -12.38 8.31
N HIS A 8 16.50 -12.36 8.96
CA HIS A 8 15.23 -12.96 8.51
C HIS A 8 14.06 -11.95 8.48
N ALA A 9 14.34 -10.64 8.51
CA ALA A 9 13.31 -9.64 8.36
C ALA A 9 12.57 -9.87 7.05
N SER A 10 11.27 -10.20 7.12
CA SER A 10 10.46 -10.37 5.94
C SER A 10 9.16 -9.58 6.04
N VAL A 11 8.75 -9.06 4.88
CA VAL A 11 7.48 -8.37 4.70
C VAL A 11 6.65 -9.18 3.74
N VAL A 12 5.39 -9.42 4.10
CA VAL A 12 4.40 -10.04 3.23
C VAL A 12 3.39 -8.96 2.83
N VAL A 13 3.42 -8.53 1.58
CA VAL A 13 2.45 -7.57 1.06
C VAL A 13 1.32 -8.33 0.37
N VAL A 14 0.09 -8.08 0.80
CA VAL A 14 -1.13 -8.61 0.18
C VAL A 14 -1.88 -7.45 -0.43
N GLY A 15 -1.95 -7.38 -1.76
CA GLY A 15 -2.51 -6.20 -2.39
C GLY A 15 -2.64 -6.26 -3.90
N SER A 16 -3.02 -5.14 -4.45
CA SER A 16 -3.30 -4.94 -5.87
C SER A 16 -2.06 -4.83 -6.74
N ALA A 17 -2.22 -5.20 -8.00
CA ALA A 17 -1.30 -4.91 -9.07
C ALA A 17 -2.10 -4.37 -10.27
N ASN A 18 -1.77 -3.17 -10.75
CA ASN A 18 -2.46 -2.49 -11.84
C ASN A 18 -1.47 -2.05 -12.91
N VAL A 19 -1.95 -1.93 -14.14
CA VAL A 19 -1.30 -1.09 -15.14
C VAL A 19 -2.01 0.26 -15.17
N ASP A 20 -1.26 1.32 -14.90
CA ASP A 20 -1.74 2.68 -14.92
C ASP A 20 -1.61 3.25 -16.33
N LEU A 21 -2.74 3.54 -16.96
CA LEU A 21 -2.87 4.08 -18.32
C LEU A 21 -3.03 5.60 -18.21
N VAL A 22 -1.94 6.33 -18.39
CA VAL A 22 -1.89 7.78 -18.15
C VAL A 22 -1.96 8.54 -19.46
N ALA A 23 -3.00 9.35 -19.63
CA ALA A 23 -3.15 10.26 -20.75
C ALA A 23 -3.03 11.72 -20.28
N THR A 24 -2.17 12.49 -20.95
CA THR A 24 -2.03 13.94 -20.68
C THR A 24 -2.92 14.73 -21.62
N THR A 25 -3.67 15.68 -21.09
CA THR A 25 -4.62 16.52 -21.84
C THR A 25 -4.48 17.99 -21.43
N PRO A 26 -4.94 18.95 -22.27
CA PRO A 26 -4.95 20.36 -21.88
C PRO A 26 -5.86 20.66 -20.68
N ARG A 27 -6.92 19.89 -20.49
CA ARG A 27 -7.87 19.95 -19.36
C ARG A 27 -8.69 18.66 -19.32
N HIS A 28 -9.43 18.43 -18.26
CA HIS A 28 -10.36 17.30 -18.22
C HIS A 28 -11.49 17.46 -19.25
N PRO A 29 -11.90 16.37 -19.94
CA PRO A 29 -13.02 16.42 -20.88
C PRO A 29 -14.35 16.62 -20.13
N LEU A 30 -15.26 17.38 -20.73
CA LEU A 30 -16.64 17.48 -20.27
C LEU A 30 -17.46 16.28 -20.77
N PRO A 31 -18.61 15.97 -20.14
CA PRO A 31 -19.49 14.90 -20.62
C PRO A 31 -19.85 15.08 -22.11
N GLY A 32 -19.59 14.04 -22.91
CA GLY A 32 -19.84 14.05 -24.36
C GLY A 32 -18.77 14.72 -25.21
N GLU A 33 -17.70 15.25 -24.60
CA GLU A 33 -16.61 15.91 -25.32
C GLU A 33 -15.50 14.93 -25.70
N THR A 34 -14.88 15.18 -26.86
CA THR A 34 -13.64 14.50 -27.28
C THR A 34 -12.49 15.52 -27.27
N LEU A 35 -11.44 15.23 -26.51
CA LEU A 35 -10.20 15.99 -26.51
C LEU A 35 -9.08 15.19 -27.18
N ILE A 36 -8.14 15.92 -27.79
CA ILE A 36 -6.88 15.32 -28.27
C ILE A 36 -5.87 15.44 -27.15
N GLY A 37 -5.37 14.29 -26.65
CA GLY A 37 -4.28 14.23 -25.69
C GLY A 37 -2.94 14.58 -26.31
N SER A 38 -2.00 14.97 -25.50
CA SER A 38 -0.63 15.30 -25.92
C SER A 38 0.33 14.14 -25.73
N ASP A 39 0.07 13.23 -24.80
CA ASP A 39 0.94 12.10 -24.48
C ASP A 39 0.16 10.93 -23.87
N PHE A 40 0.76 9.72 -23.93
CA PHE A 40 0.23 8.53 -23.34
C PHE A 40 1.35 7.62 -22.83
N HIS A 41 1.23 7.16 -21.59
CA HIS A 41 2.19 6.25 -20.97
C HIS A 41 1.48 5.13 -20.22
N GLU A 42 2.16 3.98 -20.15
CA GLU A 42 1.79 2.86 -19.29
C GLU A 42 2.82 2.72 -18.17
N TYR A 43 2.35 2.72 -16.93
CA TYR A 43 3.21 2.55 -15.75
C TYR A 43 2.76 1.33 -14.93
N PRO A 44 3.70 0.65 -14.25
CA PRO A 44 3.33 -0.29 -13.21
C PRO A 44 2.72 0.48 -12.04
N GLY A 45 1.62 0.01 -11.51
CA GLY A 45 0.88 0.64 -10.42
C GLY A 45 0.13 -0.36 -9.56
N GLY A 46 -0.79 0.15 -8.79
CA GLY A 46 -1.50 -0.58 -7.74
C GLY A 46 -0.78 -0.46 -6.39
N LYS A 47 -1.55 -0.14 -5.34
CA LYS A 47 -1.00 0.11 -4.00
C LYS A 47 -0.19 -1.08 -3.47
N GLY A 48 -0.65 -2.30 -3.73
CA GLY A 48 0.07 -3.52 -3.33
C GLY A 48 1.44 -3.61 -3.96
N LEU A 49 1.55 -3.47 -5.29
CA LEU A 49 2.84 -3.52 -5.98
C LEU A 49 3.76 -2.38 -5.54
N ASN A 50 3.24 -1.15 -5.45
CA ASN A 50 4.04 0.01 -5.02
C ASN A 50 4.63 -0.21 -3.62
N GLN A 51 3.83 -0.69 -2.66
CA GLN A 51 4.27 -0.94 -1.28
C GLN A 51 5.23 -2.12 -1.19
N ALA A 52 5.03 -3.17 -2.01
CA ALA A 52 5.97 -4.30 -2.08
C ALA A 52 7.33 -3.86 -2.62
N VAL A 53 7.36 -3.10 -3.71
CA VAL A 53 8.58 -2.53 -4.29
C VAL A 53 9.29 -1.61 -3.28
N ALA A 54 8.55 -0.72 -2.62
CA ALA A 54 9.10 0.17 -1.60
C ALA A 54 9.72 -0.61 -0.44
N SER A 55 9.06 -1.67 0.02
CA SER A 55 9.57 -2.55 1.07
C SER A 55 10.88 -3.25 0.66
N ALA A 56 10.92 -3.81 -0.55
CA ALA A 56 12.13 -4.45 -1.08
C ALA A 56 13.29 -3.47 -1.24
N ARG A 57 13.04 -2.28 -1.78
CA ARG A 57 14.03 -1.21 -1.93
C ARG A 57 14.54 -0.69 -0.59
N ALA A 58 13.71 -0.74 0.47
CA ALA A 58 14.12 -0.44 1.85
C ALA A 58 14.92 -1.58 2.51
N GLY A 59 15.19 -2.69 1.79
CA GLY A 59 16.09 -3.76 2.21
C GLY A 59 15.41 -4.98 2.84
N ALA A 60 14.09 -5.06 2.88
CA ALA A 60 13.40 -6.25 3.37
C ALA A 60 13.33 -7.34 2.30
N ARG A 61 13.35 -8.61 2.73
CA ARG A 61 12.89 -9.71 1.88
C ARG A 61 11.38 -9.61 1.79
N THR A 62 10.85 -9.36 0.60
CA THR A 62 9.44 -9.06 0.41
C THR A 62 8.76 -10.14 -0.44
N ALA A 63 7.74 -10.79 0.12
CA ALA A 63 6.81 -11.63 -0.62
C ALA A 63 5.61 -10.78 -1.05
N PHE A 64 5.20 -10.93 -2.31
CA PHE A 64 4.05 -10.23 -2.87
C PHE A 64 2.93 -11.19 -3.23
N ILE A 65 1.80 -11.05 -2.57
CA ILE A 65 0.57 -11.81 -2.78
C ILE A 65 -0.41 -10.93 -3.52
N CYS A 66 -0.71 -11.27 -4.76
CA CYS A 66 -1.63 -10.52 -5.61
C CYS A 66 -2.30 -11.43 -6.64
N ALA A 67 -3.18 -10.86 -7.46
CA ALA A 67 -3.71 -11.53 -8.63
C ALA A 67 -3.51 -10.68 -9.88
N VAL A 68 -3.12 -11.32 -10.97
CA VAL A 68 -3.00 -10.74 -12.32
C VAL A 68 -3.73 -11.60 -13.32
N GLY A 69 -4.13 -11.05 -14.45
CA GLY A 69 -4.71 -11.80 -15.56
C GLY A 69 -3.64 -12.57 -16.36
N ASP A 70 -4.04 -13.57 -17.12
CA ASP A 70 -3.19 -14.21 -18.14
C ASP A 70 -3.17 -13.34 -19.41
N ASP A 71 -2.68 -12.12 -19.28
CA ASP A 71 -2.61 -11.13 -20.36
C ASP A 71 -1.25 -10.42 -20.41
N ASP A 72 -1.06 -9.53 -21.40
CA ASP A 72 0.20 -8.79 -21.55
C ASP A 72 0.47 -7.86 -20.37
N ALA A 73 -0.58 -7.29 -19.78
CA ALA A 73 -0.49 -6.45 -18.59
C ALA A 73 0.03 -7.25 -17.37
N GLY A 74 -0.51 -8.47 -17.16
CA GLY A 74 -0.02 -9.38 -16.10
C GLY A 74 1.44 -9.78 -16.30
N ARG A 75 1.84 -10.10 -17.53
CA ARG A 75 3.24 -10.39 -17.87
C ARG A 75 4.16 -9.19 -17.64
N PHE A 76 3.70 -7.99 -17.99
CA PHE A 76 4.43 -6.73 -17.73
C PHE A 76 4.66 -6.52 -16.23
N LEU A 77 3.60 -6.59 -15.40
CA LEU A 77 3.72 -6.40 -13.94
C LEU A 77 4.59 -7.49 -13.29
N HIS A 78 4.46 -8.74 -13.72
CA HIS A 78 5.32 -9.83 -13.25
C HIS A 78 6.80 -9.57 -13.56
N SER A 79 7.12 -9.06 -14.75
CA SER A 79 8.48 -8.69 -15.13
C SER A 79 9.06 -7.59 -14.24
N ILE A 80 8.28 -6.54 -13.95
CA ILE A 80 8.66 -5.45 -13.04
C ILE A 80 8.92 -6.01 -11.64
N ALA A 81 7.97 -6.76 -11.08
CA ALA A 81 8.08 -7.32 -9.74
C ALA A 81 9.30 -8.26 -9.60
N SER A 82 9.59 -9.06 -10.63
CA SER A 82 10.80 -9.90 -10.68
C SER A 82 12.07 -9.07 -10.66
N GLY A 83 12.10 -7.95 -11.38
CA GLY A 83 13.24 -7.02 -11.42
C GLY A 83 13.54 -6.35 -10.08
N GLU A 84 12.54 -6.21 -9.21
CA GLU A 84 12.65 -5.66 -7.85
C GLU A 84 12.96 -6.73 -6.78
N SER A 85 13.30 -7.95 -7.19
CA SER A 85 13.66 -9.06 -6.29
C SER A 85 12.54 -9.46 -5.31
N LEU A 86 11.29 -9.29 -5.70
CA LEU A 86 10.14 -9.76 -4.91
C LEU A 86 10.02 -11.29 -5.01
N ASP A 87 9.61 -11.92 -3.91
CA ASP A 87 9.14 -13.31 -3.94
C ASP A 87 7.71 -13.34 -4.51
N LEU A 88 7.59 -13.90 -5.72
CA LEU A 88 6.36 -13.93 -6.51
C LEU A 88 5.62 -15.27 -6.43
N THR A 89 6.00 -16.16 -5.53
CA THR A 89 5.37 -17.48 -5.37
C THR A 89 3.90 -17.39 -4.97
N GLY A 90 3.46 -16.22 -4.44
CA GLY A 90 2.09 -15.93 -4.06
C GLY A 90 1.26 -15.22 -5.14
N ILE A 91 1.77 -15.04 -6.34
CA ILE A 91 0.99 -14.45 -7.43
C ILE A 91 -0.03 -15.47 -7.96
N HIS A 92 -1.29 -15.07 -7.96
CA HIS A 92 -2.38 -15.81 -8.60
C HIS A 92 -2.58 -15.31 -10.04
N ILE A 93 -2.52 -16.21 -11.01
CA ILE A 93 -2.85 -15.88 -12.41
C ILE A 93 -4.32 -16.25 -12.64
N SER A 94 -5.17 -15.25 -12.84
CA SER A 94 -6.58 -15.43 -13.12
C SER A 94 -6.77 -15.77 -14.61
N PRO A 95 -7.41 -16.88 -14.95
CA PRO A 95 -7.67 -17.23 -16.34
C PRO A 95 -8.89 -16.46 -16.94
N ASP A 96 -9.76 -15.96 -16.07
CA ASP A 96 -11.06 -15.43 -16.48
C ASP A 96 -11.15 -13.90 -16.42
N GLU A 97 -10.31 -13.26 -15.58
CA GLU A 97 -10.36 -11.82 -15.36
C GLU A 97 -9.08 -11.15 -15.88
N PRO A 98 -9.18 -10.03 -16.60
CA PRO A 98 -8.01 -9.29 -17.06
C PRO A 98 -7.28 -8.67 -15.86
N THR A 99 -5.99 -8.37 -16.04
CA THR A 99 -5.20 -7.62 -15.05
C THR A 99 -5.85 -6.28 -14.73
N GLY A 100 -5.79 -5.86 -13.47
CA GLY A 100 -6.30 -4.57 -13.01
C GLY A 100 -5.69 -3.39 -13.76
N ARG A 101 -6.46 -2.34 -13.96
CA ARG A 101 -6.04 -1.11 -14.64
C ARG A 101 -6.54 0.13 -13.94
N ALA A 102 -5.73 1.19 -13.97
CA ALA A 102 -6.18 2.53 -13.66
C ALA A 102 -6.16 3.39 -14.93
N LEU A 103 -7.27 4.04 -15.24
CA LEU A 103 -7.38 5.02 -16.30
C LEU A 103 -7.15 6.40 -15.67
N ILE A 104 -6.06 7.06 -16.05
CA ILE A 104 -5.63 8.31 -15.42
C ILE A 104 -5.57 9.40 -16.48
N VAL A 105 -6.31 10.48 -16.28
CA VAL A 105 -6.23 11.69 -17.07
C VAL A 105 -5.54 12.75 -16.23
N VAL A 106 -4.46 13.32 -16.77
CA VAL A 106 -3.71 14.41 -16.12
C VAL A 106 -3.81 15.65 -17.00
N ASP A 107 -4.21 16.77 -16.42
CA ASP A 107 -4.30 18.03 -17.15
C ASP A 107 -3.00 18.85 -17.06
N HIS A 108 -2.96 20.01 -17.76
CA HIS A 108 -1.79 20.89 -17.81
C HIS A 108 -1.45 21.55 -16.45
N LEU A 109 -2.34 21.50 -15.45
CA LEU A 109 -2.10 21.97 -14.09
C LEU A 109 -1.58 20.86 -13.18
N GLY A 110 -1.51 19.60 -13.69
CA GLY A 110 -1.15 18.44 -12.92
C GLY A 110 -2.32 17.84 -12.11
N GLU A 111 -3.54 18.35 -12.32
CA GLU A 111 -4.73 17.75 -11.69
C GLU A 111 -5.06 16.42 -12.38
N ASN A 112 -5.40 15.41 -11.59
CA ASN A 112 -5.71 14.09 -12.12
C ASN A 112 -7.15 13.63 -11.83
N SER A 113 -7.64 12.78 -12.70
CA SER A 113 -8.87 12.01 -12.51
C SER A 113 -8.56 10.54 -12.76
N ILE A 114 -8.93 9.69 -11.81
CA ILE A 114 -8.55 8.28 -11.81
C ILE A 114 -9.81 7.41 -11.77
N ILE A 115 -9.87 6.42 -12.67
CA ILE A 115 -10.88 5.35 -12.66
C ILE A 115 -10.13 4.04 -12.50
N VAL A 116 -10.37 3.33 -11.40
CA VAL A 116 -9.79 2.00 -11.17
C VAL A 116 -10.75 0.93 -11.64
N VAL A 117 -10.26 0.02 -12.47
CA VAL A 117 -10.94 -1.20 -12.89
C VAL A 117 -10.21 -2.37 -12.22
N PRO A 118 -10.78 -2.99 -11.18
CA PRO A 118 -10.07 -3.99 -10.36
C PRO A 118 -9.58 -5.20 -11.15
N GLY A 119 -10.37 -5.70 -12.09
CA GLY A 119 -10.04 -6.92 -12.84
C GLY A 119 -9.68 -8.06 -11.89
N SER A 120 -8.57 -8.75 -12.17
CA SER A 120 -8.08 -9.89 -11.39
C SER A 120 -7.76 -9.56 -9.92
N ASN A 121 -7.57 -8.29 -9.53
CA ASN A 121 -7.43 -7.94 -8.12
C ASN A 121 -8.62 -8.40 -7.27
N ALA A 122 -9.82 -8.51 -7.86
CA ALA A 122 -11.00 -9.07 -7.19
C ALA A 122 -10.85 -10.56 -6.79
N ALA A 123 -9.89 -11.27 -7.37
CA ALA A 123 -9.56 -12.66 -7.09
C ALA A 123 -8.26 -12.81 -6.27
N CYS A 124 -7.73 -11.73 -5.69
CA CYS A 124 -6.51 -11.78 -4.88
C CYS A 124 -6.69 -12.77 -3.72
N PRO A 125 -5.81 -13.78 -3.59
CA PRO A 125 -5.90 -14.74 -2.49
C PRO A 125 -5.40 -14.14 -1.18
N PRO A 126 -5.79 -14.70 -0.02
CA PRO A 126 -5.17 -14.34 1.25
C PRO A 126 -3.75 -14.91 1.37
N ALA A 127 -2.90 -14.23 2.14
CA ALA A 127 -1.61 -14.77 2.55
C ALA A 127 -1.80 -15.87 3.59
N THR A 128 -1.14 -17.01 3.38
CA THR A 128 -1.25 -18.17 4.29
C THR A 128 0.10 -18.65 4.83
N ASN A 129 1.19 -18.35 4.14
CA ASN A 129 2.54 -18.73 4.57
C ASN A 129 3.21 -17.52 5.25
N ILE A 130 2.95 -17.37 6.55
CA ILE A 130 3.38 -16.23 7.38
C ILE A 130 4.17 -16.77 8.57
N GLY A 131 5.35 -16.21 8.79
CA GLY A 131 6.20 -16.51 9.94
C GLY A 131 5.96 -15.56 11.13
N PRO A 132 6.42 -15.91 12.33
CA PRO A 132 6.16 -15.11 13.55
C PRO A 132 6.91 -13.78 13.59
N SER A 133 7.93 -13.61 12.77
CA SER A 133 8.71 -12.37 12.67
C SER A 133 8.35 -11.54 11.45
N ASP A 134 7.34 -11.94 10.69
CA ASP A 134 6.93 -11.22 9.50
C ASP A 134 6.11 -9.98 9.86
N VAL A 135 6.13 -9.02 8.95
CA VAL A 135 5.20 -7.88 8.92
C VAL A 135 4.27 -8.09 7.72
N VAL A 136 2.97 -8.18 7.97
CA VAL A 136 1.95 -8.31 6.92
C VAL A 136 1.34 -6.94 6.66
N LEU A 137 1.49 -6.45 5.42
CA LEU A 137 1.02 -5.15 4.97
C LEU A 137 -0.07 -5.35 3.91
N ALA A 138 -1.22 -4.67 4.09
CA ALA A 138 -2.32 -4.73 3.13
C ALA A 138 -2.96 -3.36 2.88
N GLN A 139 -3.73 -3.26 1.77
CA GLN A 139 -4.50 -2.09 1.36
C GLN A 139 -5.92 -2.54 0.95
N LEU A 140 -6.76 -1.62 0.45
CA LEU A 140 -8.17 -1.91 0.16
C LEU A 140 -8.53 -1.93 -1.34
N GLU A 141 -7.55 -2.12 -2.22
CA GLU A 141 -7.78 -2.34 -3.67
C GLU A 141 -8.03 -3.82 -4.02
N ILE A 142 -8.13 -4.67 -3.01
CA ILE A 142 -8.45 -6.10 -3.10
C ILE A 142 -9.64 -6.42 -2.20
N PRO A 143 -10.24 -7.60 -2.28
CA PRO A 143 -11.35 -7.97 -1.40
C PRO A 143 -10.98 -7.85 0.07
N ILE A 144 -11.83 -7.17 0.86
CA ILE A 144 -11.64 -7.02 2.31
C ILE A 144 -11.55 -8.38 3.01
N SER A 145 -12.24 -9.39 2.49
CA SER A 145 -12.14 -10.77 2.98
C SER A 145 -10.72 -11.33 2.86
N ALA A 146 -10.02 -11.09 1.74
CA ALA A 146 -8.63 -11.53 1.58
C ALA A 146 -7.69 -10.83 2.56
N VAL A 147 -7.92 -9.53 2.85
CA VAL A 147 -7.18 -8.80 3.88
C VAL A 147 -7.46 -9.38 5.26
N THR A 148 -8.74 -9.59 5.60
CA THR A 148 -9.15 -10.14 6.90
C THR A 148 -8.55 -11.53 7.14
N ASP A 149 -8.67 -12.43 6.15
CA ASP A 149 -8.13 -13.80 6.25
C ASP A 149 -6.60 -13.80 6.39
N SER A 150 -5.91 -12.89 5.69
CA SER A 150 -4.46 -12.69 5.83
C SER A 150 -4.08 -12.23 7.23
N PHE A 151 -4.82 -11.29 7.80
CA PHE A 151 -4.56 -10.79 9.14
C PHE A 151 -4.93 -11.80 10.24
N ILE A 152 -5.95 -12.64 10.03
CA ILE A 152 -6.22 -13.79 10.91
C ILE A 152 -5.04 -14.77 10.89
N ALA A 153 -4.50 -15.07 9.70
CA ALA A 153 -3.32 -15.94 9.58
C ALA A 153 -2.09 -15.31 10.24
N ALA A 154 -1.85 -14.01 10.04
CA ALA A 154 -0.77 -13.26 10.67
C ALA A 154 -0.86 -13.31 12.21
N ARG A 155 -2.02 -13.04 12.77
CA ARG A 155 -2.26 -13.10 14.22
C ARG A 155 -2.00 -14.49 14.80
N LYS A 156 -2.43 -15.54 14.10
CA LYS A 156 -2.14 -16.94 14.49
C LYS A 156 -0.66 -17.26 14.47
N ALA A 157 0.09 -16.70 13.53
CA ALA A 157 1.54 -16.86 13.43
C ALA A 157 2.32 -16.01 14.44
N GLY A 158 1.71 -14.98 15.04
CA GLY A 158 2.39 -14.00 15.90
C GLY A 158 3.06 -12.87 15.10
N ALA A 159 2.72 -12.70 13.84
CA ALA A 159 3.20 -11.65 12.96
C ALA A 159 2.52 -10.31 13.23
N MET A 160 3.20 -9.20 12.89
CA MET A 160 2.65 -7.85 12.95
C MET A 160 1.75 -7.58 11.74
N THR A 161 0.68 -6.81 11.93
CA THR A 161 -0.26 -6.44 10.86
C THR A 161 -0.33 -4.93 10.68
N ILE A 162 -0.21 -4.49 9.42
CA ILE A 162 -0.30 -3.09 9.01
C ILE A 162 -1.35 -2.94 7.92
N LEU A 163 -2.32 -2.06 8.14
CA LEU A 163 -3.33 -1.71 7.15
C LEU A 163 -3.14 -0.26 6.69
N ASN A 164 -2.96 -0.06 5.38
CA ASN A 164 -3.19 1.22 4.74
C ASN A 164 -4.64 1.23 4.20
N PRO A 165 -5.59 1.95 4.84
CA PRO A 165 -7.01 1.87 4.52
C PRO A 165 -7.37 2.71 3.27
N ALA A 166 -6.67 2.47 2.19
CA ALA A 166 -6.76 3.19 0.91
C ALA A 166 -7.12 2.23 -0.25
N PRO A 167 -8.11 2.56 -1.10
CA PRO A 167 -9.04 3.69 -0.93
C PRO A 167 -9.94 3.50 0.30
N ALA A 168 -10.38 4.62 0.91
CA ALA A 168 -11.19 4.55 2.12
C ALA A 168 -12.49 3.76 1.88
N ALA A 169 -12.77 2.83 2.79
CA ALA A 169 -13.97 2.00 2.79
C ALA A 169 -14.48 1.82 4.21
N GLU A 170 -15.72 1.38 4.35
CA GLU A 170 -16.26 0.99 5.66
C GLU A 170 -15.56 -0.29 6.14
N LEU A 171 -14.98 -0.24 7.35
CA LEU A 171 -14.24 -1.35 7.94
C LEU A 171 -15.01 -1.95 9.10
N SER A 172 -15.05 -3.27 9.17
CA SER A 172 -15.66 -4.00 10.29
C SER A 172 -14.79 -3.88 11.54
N ALA A 173 -15.43 -3.93 12.73
CA ALA A 173 -14.71 -4.00 13.99
C ALA A 173 -13.81 -5.25 14.07
N GLU A 174 -14.19 -6.35 13.40
CA GLU A 174 -13.38 -7.56 13.32
C GLU A 174 -12.04 -7.26 12.64
N LEU A 175 -12.03 -6.69 11.42
CA LEU A 175 -10.80 -6.35 10.73
C LEU A 175 -9.94 -5.36 11.52
N LEU A 176 -10.56 -4.30 12.08
CA LEU A 176 -9.84 -3.30 12.86
C LEU A 176 -9.17 -3.92 14.10
N SER A 177 -9.82 -4.87 14.77
CA SER A 177 -9.24 -5.57 15.94
C SER A 177 -8.03 -6.45 15.61
N LEU A 178 -7.86 -6.81 14.33
CA LEU A 178 -6.72 -7.56 13.82
C LEU A 178 -5.52 -6.66 13.49
N CYS A 179 -5.71 -5.34 13.37
CA CYS A 179 -4.67 -4.40 12.98
C CYS A 179 -3.78 -3.99 14.16
N ASP A 180 -2.48 -4.17 14.06
CA ASP A 180 -1.53 -3.55 14.99
C ASP A 180 -1.33 -2.08 14.64
N ILE A 181 -1.18 -1.75 13.35
CA ILE A 181 -0.98 -0.40 12.84
C ILE A 181 -1.98 -0.12 11.71
N VAL A 182 -2.60 1.07 11.73
CA VAL A 182 -3.42 1.58 10.62
C VAL A 182 -2.83 2.92 10.16
N ILE A 183 -2.62 3.06 8.83
CA ILE A 183 -1.93 4.21 8.23
C ILE A 183 -2.87 4.92 7.26
N PRO A 184 -3.80 5.75 7.70
CA PRO A 184 -4.63 6.60 6.87
C PRO A 184 -3.94 7.94 6.54
N ASN A 185 -4.38 8.59 5.48
CA ASN A 185 -4.15 10.03 5.30
C ASN A 185 -5.22 10.87 6.02
N GLU A 186 -5.10 12.22 5.95
CA GLU A 186 -6.04 13.15 6.61
C GLU A 186 -7.49 12.96 6.15
N HIS A 187 -7.71 12.70 4.88
CA HIS A 187 -9.05 12.46 4.34
C HIS A 187 -9.60 11.09 4.75
N GLU A 188 -8.78 10.05 4.67
CA GLU A 188 -9.17 8.69 5.03
C GLU A 188 -9.52 8.57 6.51
N ILE A 189 -8.76 9.22 7.40
CA ILE A 189 -9.06 9.17 8.84
C ILE A 189 -10.40 9.83 9.19
N GLU A 190 -10.78 10.89 8.49
CA GLU A 190 -12.10 11.52 8.65
C GLU A 190 -13.22 10.57 8.23
N LEU A 191 -13.08 9.92 7.07
CA LEU A 191 -14.06 8.93 6.57
C LEU A 191 -14.17 7.71 7.47
N LEU A 192 -13.09 7.32 8.13
CA LEU A 192 -13.06 6.21 9.11
C LEU A 192 -13.62 6.59 10.48
N GLY A 193 -14.03 7.84 10.69
CA GLY A 193 -14.64 8.32 11.94
C GLY A 193 -13.64 8.75 13.01
N GLY A 194 -12.38 8.99 12.64
CA GLY A 194 -11.34 9.54 13.49
C GLY A 194 -10.53 8.48 14.26
N VAL A 195 -9.44 8.95 14.85
CA VAL A 195 -8.47 8.11 15.58
C VAL A 195 -9.12 7.35 16.74
N SER A 196 -9.97 8.02 17.53
CA SER A 196 -10.61 7.41 18.71
C SER A 196 -11.44 6.17 18.33
N ARG A 197 -12.20 6.25 17.23
CA ARG A 197 -12.99 5.09 16.76
C ARG A 197 -12.11 3.90 16.39
N LEU A 198 -10.96 4.14 15.74
CA LEU A 198 -10.04 3.06 15.39
C LEU A 198 -9.43 2.41 16.65
N GLN A 199 -9.04 3.23 17.64
CA GLN A 199 -8.48 2.74 18.89
C GLN A 199 -9.53 1.99 19.73
N GLU A 200 -10.77 2.48 19.78
CA GLU A 200 -11.90 1.79 20.43
C GLU A 200 -12.22 0.44 19.77
N ALA A 201 -11.98 0.30 18.46
CA ALA A 201 -12.10 -0.95 17.72
C ALA A 201 -10.91 -1.91 17.93
N GLY A 202 -9.87 -1.51 18.67
CA GLY A 202 -8.74 -2.36 19.04
C GLY A 202 -7.43 -2.08 18.28
N VAL A 203 -7.38 -1.08 17.39
CA VAL A 203 -6.14 -0.68 16.72
C VAL A 203 -5.15 -0.10 17.74
N LYS A 204 -3.94 -0.67 17.81
CA LYS A 204 -2.93 -0.24 18.80
C LYS A 204 -2.25 1.07 18.42
N THR A 205 -1.97 1.25 17.13
CA THR A 205 -1.25 2.41 16.60
C THR A 205 -1.96 2.96 15.38
N VAL A 206 -2.21 4.27 15.37
CA VAL A 206 -2.71 4.97 14.18
C VAL A 206 -1.66 5.99 13.75
N ILE A 207 -1.23 5.92 12.49
CA ILE A 207 -0.25 6.86 11.90
C ILE A 207 -0.98 7.63 10.81
N VAL A 208 -1.28 8.90 11.05
CA VAL A 208 -1.96 9.77 10.07
C VAL A 208 -0.92 10.48 9.23
N THR A 209 -0.86 10.18 7.92
CA THR A 209 0.04 10.86 6.99
C THR A 209 -0.54 12.20 6.54
N LYS A 210 0.31 13.24 6.49
CA LYS A 210 -0.08 14.65 6.26
C LYS A 210 0.75 15.31 5.16
N GLY A 211 1.24 14.51 4.22
CA GLY A 211 2.07 14.96 3.13
C GLY A 211 3.30 15.77 3.63
N ALA A 212 3.47 16.99 3.13
CA ALA A 212 4.59 17.85 3.51
C ALA A 212 4.63 18.23 5.01
N ALA A 213 3.52 18.08 5.74
CA ALA A 213 3.48 18.33 7.19
C ALA A 213 4.02 17.15 8.03
N GLY A 214 4.33 16.00 7.40
CA GLY A 214 4.85 14.83 8.09
C GLY A 214 3.75 13.87 8.53
N ILE A 215 3.82 13.36 9.75
CA ILE A 215 2.89 12.38 10.30
C ILE A 215 2.52 12.68 11.74
N ASP A 216 1.32 12.25 12.13
CA ASP A 216 0.90 12.16 13.53
C ASP A 216 0.82 10.67 13.93
N ILE A 217 1.49 10.28 15.00
CA ILE A 217 1.48 8.93 15.57
C ILE A 217 0.62 8.95 16.84
N TYR A 218 -0.35 8.07 16.90
CA TYR A 218 -1.19 7.84 18.08
C TYR A 218 -0.95 6.42 18.59
N HIS A 219 -0.22 6.30 19.69
CA HIS A 219 0.17 5.03 20.28
C HIS A 219 0.08 5.10 21.81
N GLU A 220 -0.52 4.09 22.47
CA GLU A 220 -0.67 4.01 23.94
C GLU A 220 -1.23 5.29 24.61
N GLY A 221 -2.17 5.96 23.94
CA GLY A 221 -2.78 7.18 24.46
C GLY A 221 -1.94 8.45 24.29
N VAL A 222 -0.74 8.34 23.69
CA VAL A 222 0.13 9.47 23.38
C VAL A 222 -0.02 9.84 21.90
N ARG A 223 -0.04 11.16 21.64
CA ARG A 223 0.12 11.70 20.27
C ARG A 223 1.52 12.29 20.13
N GLU A 224 2.22 11.86 19.10
CA GLU A 224 3.51 12.42 18.72
C GLU A 224 3.44 12.89 17.26
N GLN A 225 4.14 13.98 16.94
CA GLN A 225 4.21 14.51 15.59
C GLN A 225 5.65 14.46 15.09
N LEU A 226 5.87 13.82 13.93
CA LEU A 226 7.16 13.84 13.24
C LEU A 226 7.03 14.68 11.96
N PRO A 227 7.86 15.72 11.80
CA PRO A 227 7.87 16.54 10.59
C PRO A 227 8.45 15.77 9.42
N SER A 228 7.98 16.04 8.20
CA SER A 228 8.59 15.57 6.97
C SER A 228 9.95 16.25 6.72
N PHE A 229 10.82 15.58 5.97
CA PHE A 229 12.04 16.19 5.45
C PHE A 229 11.68 17.23 4.38
N ARG A 230 12.40 18.36 4.37
CA ARG A 230 12.19 19.39 3.35
C ARG A 230 12.82 18.96 2.03
N VAL A 231 11.99 18.72 1.04
CA VAL A 231 12.37 18.39 -0.33
C VAL A 231 11.61 19.26 -1.31
N THR A 232 12.11 19.40 -2.52
CA THR A 232 11.34 19.96 -3.64
C THR A 232 10.75 18.77 -4.39
N PRO A 233 9.43 18.52 -4.29
CA PRO A 233 8.84 17.35 -4.93
C PRO A 233 8.88 17.51 -6.45
N VAL A 234 9.21 16.42 -7.15
CA VAL A 234 9.11 16.31 -8.61
C VAL A 234 7.79 15.62 -8.96
N ASP A 235 7.48 14.56 -8.23
CA ASP A 235 6.24 13.79 -8.31
C ASP A 235 5.94 13.25 -6.91
N THR A 236 4.68 13.33 -6.48
CA THR A 236 4.21 12.82 -5.18
C THR A 236 3.38 11.56 -5.31
N THR A 237 3.21 11.05 -6.54
CA THR A 237 2.49 9.79 -6.78
C THR A 237 3.17 8.64 -6.05
N GLY A 238 2.40 7.87 -5.30
CA GLY A 238 2.91 6.74 -4.54
C GLY A 238 3.72 7.08 -3.29
N ALA A 239 3.84 8.36 -2.88
CA ALA A 239 4.58 8.74 -1.66
C ALA A 239 4.02 8.05 -0.40
N GLY A 240 2.69 7.91 -0.30
CA GLY A 240 2.04 7.13 0.76
C GLY A 240 2.39 5.65 0.72
N ASP A 241 2.49 5.07 -0.48
CA ASP A 241 2.88 3.67 -0.66
C ASP A 241 4.37 3.48 -0.30
N ALA A 242 5.24 4.41 -0.70
CA ALA A 242 6.65 4.43 -0.33
C ALA A 242 6.81 4.47 1.20
N PHE A 243 6.06 5.33 1.88
CA PHE A 243 6.05 5.41 3.34
C PHE A 243 5.61 4.07 3.96
N CYS A 244 4.48 3.48 3.52
CA CYS A 244 3.97 2.24 4.08
C CYS A 244 4.93 1.07 3.90
N GLY A 245 5.50 0.90 2.71
CA GLY A 245 6.47 -0.16 2.41
C GLY A 245 7.77 -0.01 3.19
N SER A 246 8.32 1.21 3.27
CA SER A 246 9.55 1.50 4.03
C SER A 246 9.36 1.34 5.53
N LEU A 247 8.18 1.71 6.07
CA LEU A 247 7.83 1.49 7.47
C LEU A 247 7.76 -0.01 7.78
N ALA A 248 7.06 -0.79 6.95
CA ALA A 248 6.97 -2.24 7.13
C ALA A 248 8.36 -2.90 7.12
N ALA A 249 9.25 -2.50 6.19
CA ALA A 249 10.62 -2.99 6.12
C ALA A 249 11.42 -2.64 7.38
N SER A 250 11.30 -1.40 7.88
CA SER A 250 12.01 -0.95 9.07
C SER A 250 11.54 -1.68 10.32
N LEU A 251 10.23 -1.87 10.48
CA LEU A 251 9.66 -2.64 11.60
C LEU A 251 10.06 -4.12 11.54
N ALA A 252 10.04 -4.73 10.35
CA ALA A 252 10.51 -6.10 10.15
C ALA A 252 12.00 -6.26 10.52
N ALA A 253 12.82 -5.22 10.29
CA ALA A 253 14.22 -5.19 10.71
C ALA A 253 14.40 -5.01 12.24
N GLY A 254 13.32 -4.80 12.99
CA GLY A 254 13.34 -4.66 14.47
C GLY A 254 13.63 -3.24 14.94
N HIS A 255 13.47 -2.22 14.11
CA HIS A 255 13.54 -0.83 14.56
C HIS A 255 12.33 -0.47 15.42
N GLU A 256 12.55 0.37 16.42
CA GLU A 256 11.47 0.95 17.22
C GLU A 256 10.55 1.85 16.36
N LEU A 257 9.30 2.01 16.76
CA LEU A 257 8.27 2.67 15.96
C LEU A 257 8.70 4.06 15.44
N ASN A 258 9.24 4.91 16.31
CA ASN A 258 9.63 6.26 15.93
C ASN A 258 10.80 6.28 14.94
N ASP A 259 11.82 5.43 15.17
CA ASP A 259 12.94 5.29 14.23
C ASP A 259 12.49 4.73 12.88
N ALA A 260 11.59 3.74 12.89
CA ALA A 260 10.98 3.19 11.69
C ALA A 260 10.17 4.25 10.91
N CYS A 261 9.40 5.09 11.59
CA CYS A 261 8.67 6.20 10.98
C CYS A 261 9.61 7.26 10.38
N LEU A 262 10.70 7.63 11.08
CA LEU A 262 11.69 8.57 10.54
C LEU A 262 12.38 8.03 9.28
N ARG A 263 12.70 6.73 9.26
CA ARG A 263 13.26 6.07 8.07
C ARG A 263 12.27 6.07 6.91
N ALA A 264 11.01 5.79 7.19
CA ALA A 264 9.94 5.79 6.20
C ALA A 264 9.65 7.19 5.62
N LEU A 265 9.84 8.26 6.42
CA LEU A 265 9.74 9.64 5.95
C LEU A 265 10.93 10.07 5.06
N ALA A 266 12.05 9.37 5.12
CA ALA A 266 13.26 9.67 4.34
C ALA A 266 13.35 8.87 3.03
N GLY A 267 12.54 7.82 2.87
CA GLY A 267 12.47 6.97 1.67
C GLY A 267 11.49 7.51 0.69
#